data_984b63dd92388ac45136d067b2a97816
#
_entry.id   984b63dd92388ac45136d067b2a97816
#
_cell.length_a   1.000
_cell.length_b   1.000
_cell.length_c   1.000
_cell.angle_alpha   90.00
_cell.angle_beta   90.00
_cell.angle_gamma   90.00
#
_symmetry.space_group_name_H-M   'P 1'
#
loop_
_entity.id
_entity.type
_entity.pdbx_description
1 polymer ?
#
loop_
_entity_poly.entity_id
_entity_poly.type
_entity_poly.pdbx_seq_one_letter_code
_entity_poly.pdbx_strand_id
1 'polypeptide(L)'
;ATARPDESYGGKTIQIRANALAAYRRMVQAAKAEQPQIAKDARNLTIFSGYRSPEYDAARCQRDQNCNGIVRATCSPHRTGLAMDIYVGQAPGFGPDSSADPNRLFMTKTATYAWLTANAHRFGFVNYPFEPWHWEWSGEAP
;
A
#
# COMPACT_ATOMS: atom_id res chain seq x y z
N ALA A 1 1.90 -14.71 6.11
CA ALA A 1 2.22 -14.00 7.36
C ALA A 1 1.19 -12.92 7.62
N THR A 2 0.97 -12.64 8.89
CA THR A 2 -0.01 -11.64 9.32
C THR A 2 0.73 -10.42 9.87
N ALA A 3 0.37 -9.23 9.38
CA ALA A 3 0.90 -7.97 9.92
C ALA A 3 0.41 -7.74 11.34
N ARG A 4 1.22 -7.04 12.15
CA ARG A 4 0.81 -6.66 13.50
C ARG A 4 -0.28 -5.58 13.44
N PRO A 5 -1.11 -5.43 14.49
CA PRO A 5 -2.13 -4.37 14.50
C PRO A 5 -1.56 -2.96 14.28
N ASP A 6 -0.35 -2.68 14.78
CA ASP A 6 0.30 -1.37 14.59
C ASP A 6 0.81 -1.17 13.16
N GLU A 7 0.94 -2.25 12.38
CA GLU A 7 1.30 -2.20 10.96
C GLU A 7 0.08 -2.08 10.06
N SER A 8 -1.12 -2.22 10.59
CA SER A 8 -2.37 -2.25 9.84
C SER A 8 -3.16 -0.97 10.04
N TYR A 9 -3.65 -0.40 8.94
CA TYR A 9 -4.53 0.77 9.01
C TYR A 9 -5.85 0.36 9.67
N GLY A 10 -6.19 1.04 10.76
CA GLY A 10 -7.40 0.73 11.53
C GLY A 10 -7.35 -0.60 12.28
N GLY A 11 -6.20 -1.22 12.42
CA GLY A 11 -6.03 -2.47 13.18
C GLY A 11 -6.63 -3.71 12.53
N LYS A 12 -7.04 -3.65 11.25
CA LYS A 12 -7.64 -4.81 10.58
C LYS A 12 -6.60 -5.88 10.27
N THR A 13 -7.08 -7.10 10.03
CA THR A 13 -6.21 -8.23 9.70
C THR A 13 -5.68 -8.10 8.27
N ILE A 14 -4.36 -8.05 8.14
CA ILE A 14 -3.67 -7.95 6.86
C ILE A 14 -2.73 -9.14 6.70
N GLN A 15 -2.83 -9.83 5.57
CA GLN A 15 -1.95 -10.95 5.24
C GLN A 15 -1.07 -10.60 4.05
N ILE A 16 0.22 -10.89 4.16
CA ILE A 16 1.26 -10.64 3.15
C ILE A 16 2.18 -11.86 3.14
N ARG A 17 2.81 -12.16 2.03
CA ARG A 17 3.84 -13.20 2.01
C ARG A 17 4.95 -12.85 2.99
N ALA A 18 5.47 -13.85 3.69
CA ALA A 18 6.40 -13.65 4.81
C ALA A 18 7.62 -12.83 4.42
N ASN A 19 8.23 -13.13 3.27
CA ASN A 19 9.43 -12.41 2.82
C ASN A 19 9.13 -10.98 2.38
N ALA A 20 7.96 -10.74 1.77
CA ALA A 20 7.53 -9.38 1.43
C ALA A 20 7.26 -8.56 2.71
N LEU A 21 6.65 -9.17 3.73
CA LEU A 21 6.40 -8.50 5.00
C LEU A 21 7.71 -8.18 5.72
N ALA A 22 8.69 -9.07 5.67
CA ALA A 22 10.01 -8.82 6.24
C ALA A 22 10.69 -7.63 5.54
N ALA A 23 10.62 -7.56 4.21
CA ALA A 23 11.14 -6.43 3.44
C ALA A 23 10.41 -5.12 3.79
N TYR A 24 9.09 -5.17 3.93
CA TYR A 24 8.28 -4.03 4.37
C TYR A 24 8.75 -3.51 5.74
N ARG A 25 8.98 -4.40 6.69
CA ARG A 25 9.43 -4.01 8.04
C ARG A 25 10.78 -3.31 8.02
N ARG A 26 11.73 -3.81 7.20
CA ARG A 26 13.02 -3.14 7.01
C ARG A 26 12.85 -1.75 6.41
N MET A 27 11.97 -1.63 5.42
CA MET A 27 11.68 -0.36 4.77
C MET A 27 11.08 0.65 5.75
N VAL A 28 10.11 0.25 6.56
CA VAL A 28 9.48 1.13 7.57
C VAL A 28 10.51 1.61 8.59
N GLN A 29 11.36 0.71 9.05
CA GLN A 29 12.42 1.07 10.01
C GLN A 29 13.37 2.12 9.43
N ALA A 30 13.79 1.92 8.18
CA ALA A 30 14.67 2.88 7.50
C ALA A 30 13.96 4.22 7.28
N ALA A 31 12.70 4.20 6.88
CA ALA A 31 11.92 5.41 6.63
C ALA A 31 11.84 6.28 7.88
N LYS A 32 11.51 5.68 9.01
CA LYS A 32 11.35 6.42 10.27
C LYS A 32 12.69 6.94 10.81
N ALA A 33 13.78 6.24 10.54
CA ALA A 33 15.11 6.66 10.94
C ALA A 33 15.65 7.78 10.05
N GLU A 34 15.43 7.69 8.74
CA GLU A 34 15.97 8.64 7.76
C GLU A 34 15.10 9.88 7.60
N GLN A 35 13.77 9.75 7.84
CA GLN A 35 12.82 10.86 7.76
C GLN A 35 11.91 10.82 8.99
N PRO A 36 12.35 11.43 10.11
CA PRO A 36 11.59 11.37 11.37
C PRO A 36 10.19 11.97 11.28
N GLN A 37 9.93 12.85 10.31
CA GLN A 37 8.61 13.43 10.08
C GLN A 37 7.56 12.34 9.86
N ILE A 38 7.95 11.23 9.23
CA ILE A 38 7.05 10.11 8.95
C ILE A 38 6.50 9.50 10.25
N ALA A 39 7.35 9.40 11.29
CA ALA A 39 6.95 8.80 12.56
C ALA A 39 6.00 9.68 13.38
N LYS A 40 5.80 10.94 13.00
CA LYS A 40 4.92 11.85 13.73
C LYS A 40 3.44 11.54 13.55
N ASP A 41 3.09 10.81 12.51
CA ASP A 41 1.72 10.30 12.31
C ASP A 41 1.79 8.78 12.26
N ALA A 42 1.19 8.12 13.24
CA ALA A 42 1.25 6.66 13.36
C ALA A 42 0.57 5.94 12.19
N ARG A 43 -0.29 6.61 11.41
CA ARG A 43 -0.92 6.02 10.23
C ARG A 43 0.05 5.85 9.08
N ASN A 44 1.09 6.68 9.01
CA ASN A 44 2.05 6.64 7.91
C ASN A 44 2.69 5.26 7.79
N LEU A 45 2.71 4.74 6.56
CA LEU A 45 3.25 3.44 6.20
C LEU A 45 2.44 2.24 6.69
N THR A 46 1.28 2.43 7.36
CA THR A 46 0.42 1.30 7.70
C THR A 46 -0.20 0.71 6.43
N ILE A 47 -0.48 -0.60 6.46
CA ILE A 47 -1.05 -1.33 5.33
C ILE A 47 -2.56 -1.36 5.48
N PHE A 48 -3.30 -0.90 4.47
CA PHE A 48 -4.76 -0.97 4.50
C PHE A 48 -5.32 -2.02 3.54
N SER A 49 -4.50 -2.63 2.69
CA SER A 49 -4.89 -3.78 1.87
C SER A 49 -3.66 -4.62 1.55
N GLY A 50 -3.80 -5.94 1.70
CA GLY A 50 -2.75 -6.91 1.41
C GLY A 50 -3.28 -8.01 0.51
N TYR A 51 -3.08 -9.28 0.90
CA TYR A 51 -3.58 -10.42 0.15
C TYR A 51 -5.10 -10.38 0.05
N ARG A 52 -5.61 -10.64 -1.15
CA ARG A 52 -7.04 -10.81 -1.40
C ARG A 52 -7.26 -12.13 -2.12
N SER A 53 -8.21 -12.93 -1.60
CA SER A 53 -8.58 -14.19 -2.24
C SER A 53 -9.32 -13.94 -3.55
N PRO A 54 -9.33 -14.93 -4.47
CA PRO A 54 -10.13 -14.83 -5.69
C PRO A 54 -11.61 -14.58 -5.40
N GLU A 55 -12.15 -15.22 -4.37
CA GLU A 55 -13.55 -15.06 -3.98
C GLU A 55 -13.85 -13.64 -3.51
N TYR A 56 -12.94 -13.06 -2.75
CA TYR A 56 -13.08 -11.68 -2.29
C TYR A 56 -13.09 -10.69 -3.48
N ASP A 57 -12.18 -10.87 -4.43
CA ASP A 57 -12.09 -10.00 -5.60
C ASP A 57 -13.35 -10.11 -6.47
N ALA A 58 -13.88 -11.33 -6.66
CA ALA A 58 -15.11 -11.54 -7.41
C ALA A 58 -16.31 -10.85 -6.74
N ALA A 59 -16.43 -10.97 -5.42
CA ALA A 59 -17.51 -10.33 -4.67
C ALA A 59 -17.41 -8.80 -4.75
N ARG A 60 -16.20 -8.23 -4.65
CA ARG A 60 -16.00 -6.80 -4.83
C ARG A 60 -16.39 -6.33 -6.21
N CYS A 61 -16.01 -7.09 -7.24
CA CYS A 61 -16.32 -6.80 -8.63
C CYS A 61 -17.84 -6.72 -8.85
N GLN A 62 -18.58 -7.72 -8.37
CA GLN A 62 -20.04 -7.75 -8.49
C GLN A 62 -20.70 -6.59 -7.74
N ARG A 63 -20.26 -6.34 -6.50
CA ARG A 63 -20.79 -5.26 -5.66
C ARG A 63 -20.61 -3.90 -6.30
N ASP A 64 -19.45 -3.67 -6.90
CA ASP A 64 -19.09 -2.38 -7.48
C ASP A 64 -19.46 -2.28 -8.96
N GLN A 65 -19.96 -3.35 -9.57
CA GLN A 65 -20.32 -3.44 -10.99
C GLN A 65 -19.16 -3.09 -11.92
N ASN A 66 -17.97 -3.60 -11.58
CA ASN A 66 -16.71 -3.24 -12.21
C ASN A 66 -15.90 -4.47 -12.61
N CYS A 67 -16.57 -5.43 -13.31
CA CYS A 67 -15.98 -6.72 -13.63
C CYS A 67 -15.26 -6.76 -14.98
N ASN A 68 -15.03 -5.63 -15.62
CA ASN A 68 -14.45 -5.58 -16.95
C ASN A 68 -12.91 -5.53 -16.98
N GLY A 69 -12.28 -5.58 -15.82
CA GLY A 69 -10.82 -5.57 -15.72
C GLY A 69 -10.15 -4.21 -15.83
N ILE A 70 -10.90 -3.13 -16.03
CA ILE A 70 -10.32 -1.78 -16.15
C ILE A 70 -10.03 -1.19 -14.78
N VAL A 71 -11.02 -1.24 -13.87
CA VAL A 71 -10.89 -0.69 -12.53
C VAL A 71 -10.62 -1.79 -11.51
N ARG A 72 -11.25 -2.96 -11.67
CA ARG A 72 -11.06 -4.11 -10.81
C ARG A 72 -10.85 -5.35 -11.65
N ALA A 73 -9.63 -5.83 -11.66
CA ALA A 73 -9.30 -7.08 -12.34
C ALA A 73 -9.63 -8.26 -11.43
N THR A 74 -10.12 -9.35 -12.02
CA THR A 74 -10.27 -10.62 -11.30
C THR A 74 -8.94 -11.24 -10.93
N CYS A 75 -7.85 -10.83 -11.61
CA CYS A 75 -6.48 -11.21 -11.31
C CYS A 75 -5.71 -10.02 -10.73
N SER A 76 -6.18 -9.50 -9.59
CA SER A 76 -5.51 -8.42 -8.89
C SER A 76 -4.13 -8.83 -8.40
N PRO A 77 -3.10 -7.94 -8.45
CA PRO A 77 -1.79 -8.21 -7.85
C PRO A 77 -1.85 -8.57 -6.37
N HIS A 78 -2.88 -8.15 -5.66
CA HIS A 78 -3.08 -8.51 -4.26
C HIS A 78 -3.28 -10.01 -4.02
N ARG A 79 -3.65 -10.78 -5.05
CA ARG A 79 -3.77 -12.24 -4.97
C ARG A 79 -2.43 -12.92 -4.74
N THR A 80 -1.34 -12.30 -5.15
CA THR A 80 0.00 -12.90 -5.00
C THR A 80 0.52 -12.80 -3.56
N GLY A 81 -0.06 -11.92 -2.74
CA GLY A 81 0.47 -11.60 -1.42
C GLY A 81 1.75 -10.77 -1.47
N LEU A 82 2.11 -10.24 -2.65
CA LEU A 82 3.29 -9.40 -2.87
C LEU A 82 2.95 -7.92 -2.99
N ALA A 83 1.68 -7.59 -3.25
CA ALA A 83 1.21 -6.22 -3.34
C ALA A 83 0.60 -5.76 -2.02
N MET A 84 0.84 -4.51 -1.68
CA MET A 84 0.25 -3.91 -0.49
C MET A 84 -0.10 -2.45 -0.75
N ASP A 85 -1.26 -2.04 -0.22
CA ASP A 85 -1.67 -0.65 -0.23
C ASP A 85 -1.25 -0.01 1.08
N ILE A 86 -0.39 0.99 0.98
CA ILE A 86 0.29 1.62 2.11
C ILE A 86 -0.23 3.04 2.27
N TYR A 87 -0.53 3.43 3.51
CA TYR A 87 -0.98 4.78 3.82
C TYR A 87 0.16 5.78 3.59
N VAL A 88 -0.06 6.72 2.68
CA VAL A 88 0.89 7.80 2.37
C VAL A 88 0.30 9.18 2.65
N GLY A 89 -0.91 9.24 3.18
CA GLY A 89 -1.65 10.46 3.43
C GLY A 89 -3.00 10.43 2.72
N GLN A 90 -3.83 11.43 3.00
CA GLN A 90 -5.11 11.63 2.31
C GLN A 90 -5.50 13.09 2.41
N ALA A 91 -6.09 13.62 1.35
CA ALA A 91 -6.64 14.98 1.37
C ALA A 91 -7.88 15.01 2.27
N PRO A 92 -8.17 16.15 2.91
CA PRO A 92 -9.40 16.28 3.72
C PRO A 92 -10.64 15.92 2.91
N GLY A 93 -11.48 15.04 3.47
CA GLY A 93 -12.71 14.58 2.84
C GLY A 93 -12.57 13.41 1.91
N PHE A 94 -11.35 12.88 1.70
CA PHE A 94 -11.09 11.72 0.85
C PHE A 94 -10.56 10.55 1.68
N GLY A 95 -10.77 9.33 1.17
CA GLY A 95 -10.19 8.14 1.79
C GLY A 95 -8.74 7.91 1.39
N PRO A 96 -8.03 6.98 2.07
CA PRO A 96 -6.61 6.73 1.81
C PRO A 96 -6.33 6.07 0.45
N ASP A 97 -7.36 5.59 -0.24
CA ASP A 97 -7.28 4.95 -1.55
C ASP A 97 -8.18 5.63 -2.58
N SER A 98 -8.60 6.85 -2.35
CA SER A 98 -9.41 7.60 -3.32
C SER A 98 -8.56 7.98 -4.54
N SER A 99 -9.03 7.59 -5.72
CA SER A 99 -8.37 7.91 -6.99
C SER A 99 -8.75 9.29 -7.54
N ALA A 100 -9.50 10.09 -6.79
CA ALA A 100 -9.84 11.45 -7.19
C ALA A 100 -8.56 12.28 -7.33
N ASP A 101 -8.52 13.13 -8.37
CA ASP A 101 -7.33 13.92 -8.67
C ASP A 101 -6.83 14.78 -7.51
N PRO A 102 -7.71 15.48 -6.75
CA PRO A 102 -7.23 16.27 -5.60
C PRO A 102 -6.53 15.41 -4.55
N ASN A 103 -7.02 14.20 -4.30
CA ASN A 103 -6.44 13.31 -3.31
C ASN A 103 -5.08 12.78 -3.78
N ARG A 104 -4.97 12.32 -5.03
CA ARG A 104 -3.71 11.85 -5.59
C ARG A 104 -2.65 12.97 -5.59
N LEU A 105 -3.05 14.18 -5.98
CA LEU A 105 -2.15 15.32 -5.97
C LEU A 105 -1.65 15.63 -4.54
N PHE A 106 -2.55 15.57 -3.56
CA PHE A 106 -2.17 15.75 -2.15
C PHE A 106 -1.15 14.71 -1.71
N MET A 107 -1.42 13.43 -2.02
CA MET A 107 -0.53 12.31 -1.64
C MET A 107 0.89 12.48 -2.18
N THR A 108 1.03 12.94 -3.42
CA THR A 108 2.35 13.09 -4.05
C THR A 108 3.19 14.17 -3.41
N LYS A 109 2.61 15.01 -2.56
CA LYS A 109 3.32 16.08 -1.86
C LYS A 109 3.70 15.74 -0.43
N THR A 110 3.31 14.56 0.07
CA THR A 110 3.62 14.17 1.45
C THR A 110 5.07 13.73 1.58
N ALA A 111 5.63 13.92 2.79
CA ALA A 111 6.97 13.44 3.09
C ALA A 111 7.06 11.92 2.98
N THR A 112 6.00 11.21 3.37
CA THR A 112 5.92 9.75 3.28
C THR A 112 6.05 9.27 1.85
N TYR A 113 5.27 9.83 0.93
CA TYR A 113 5.35 9.46 -0.48
C TYR A 113 6.68 9.83 -1.11
N ALA A 114 7.20 11.02 -0.79
CA ALA A 114 8.51 11.46 -1.29
C ALA A 114 9.62 10.51 -0.89
N TRP A 115 9.62 10.05 0.39
CA TRP A 115 10.62 9.09 0.84
C TRP A 115 10.48 7.75 0.11
N LEU A 116 9.25 7.26 -0.04
CA LEU A 116 9.00 5.99 -0.73
C LEU A 116 9.45 6.03 -2.18
N THR A 117 9.14 7.10 -2.92
CA THR A 117 9.55 7.19 -4.33
C THR A 117 11.06 7.20 -4.49
N ALA A 118 11.77 7.77 -3.54
CA ALA A 118 13.23 7.83 -3.57
C ALA A 118 13.90 6.55 -3.06
N ASN A 119 13.26 5.78 -2.18
CA ASN A 119 13.95 4.76 -1.40
C ASN A 119 13.33 3.37 -1.41
N ALA A 120 12.06 3.21 -1.78
CA ALA A 120 11.38 1.90 -1.69
C ALA A 120 12.07 0.82 -2.55
N HIS A 121 12.69 1.21 -3.65
CA HIS A 121 13.43 0.29 -4.52
C HIS A 121 14.58 -0.40 -3.78
N ARG A 122 15.17 0.26 -2.78
CA ARG A 122 16.25 -0.33 -1.94
C ARG A 122 15.79 -1.60 -1.22
N PHE A 123 14.49 -1.76 -1.04
CA PHE A 123 13.86 -2.89 -0.34
C PHE A 123 13.09 -3.80 -1.30
N GLY A 124 13.18 -3.54 -2.60
CA GLY A 124 12.54 -4.35 -3.63
C GLY A 124 11.11 -3.93 -3.95
N PHE A 125 10.65 -2.76 -3.52
CA PHE A 125 9.29 -2.28 -3.79
C PHE A 125 9.23 -1.36 -4.99
N VAL A 126 8.15 -1.50 -5.77
CA VAL A 126 7.85 -0.70 -6.96
C VAL A 126 6.46 -0.11 -6.80
N ASN A 127 6.33 1.17 -7.11
CA ASN A 127 5.04 1.87 -7.08
C ASN A 127 4.27 1.67 -8.38
N TYR A 128 2.95 1.55 -8.28
CA TYR A 128 2.06 1.73 -9.42
C TYR A 128 1.75 3.24 -9.53
N PRO A 129 2.22 3.95 -10.57
CA PRO A 129 2.19 5.42 -10.55
C PRO A 129 0.81 6.05 -10.44
N PHE A 130 -0.24 5.37 -10.93
CA PHE A 130 -1.61 5.88 -10.87
C PHE A 130 -2.25 5.72 -9.50
N GLU A 131 -1.62 4.95 -8.61
CA GLU A 131 -2.07 4.71 -7.25
C GLU A 131 -0.92 4.94 -6.28
N PRO A 132 -0.77 6.15 -5.73
CA PRO A 132 0.35 6.45 -4.83
C PRO A 132 0.46 5.53 -3.62
N TRP A 133 -0.63 4.89 -3.22
CA TRP A 133 -0.66 3.93 -2.11
C TRP A 133 -0.22 2.52 -2.51
N HIS A 134 -0.22 2.15 -3.81
CA HIS A 134 -0.03 0.78 -4.26
C HIS A 134 1.44 0.46 -4.52
N TRP A 135 1.97 -0.49 -3.77
CA TRP A 135 3.36 -0.91 -3.85
C TRP A 135 3.46 -2.42 -3.98
N GLU A 136 4.30 -2.88 -4.87
CA GLU A 136 4.51 -4.31 -5.11
C GLU A 136 5.96 -4.68 -4.81
N TRP A 137 6.14 -5.78 -4.07
CA TRP A 137 7.47 -6.31 -3.81
C TRP A 137 7.91 -7.20 -4.97
N SER A 138 9.04 -6.86 -5.58
CA SER A 138 9.58 -7.58 -6.75
C SER A 138 10.37 -8.83 -6.35
N GLY A 139 10.65 -9.00 -5.07
CA GLY A 139 11.46 -10.10 -4.56
C GLY A 139 12.94 -9.79 -4.47
N GLU A 140 13.39 -8.68 -5.05
CA GLU A 140 14.81 -8.33 -5.08
C GLU A 140 15.01 -6.83 -4.90
N ALA A 141 15.97 -6.49 -4.05
CA ALA A 141 16.48 -5.13 -3.97
C ALA A 141 17.58 -4.96 -5.04
N PRO A 142 17.60 -3.85 -5.78
CA PRO A 142 18.64 -3.60 -6.75
C PRO A 142 20.03 -3.46 -6.13
#